data_25dfcc65ba43b1c06ebfa3b87f4cb7a7
#
_entry.id   25dfcc65ba43b1c06ebfa3b87f4cb7a7
#
_cell.length_a   1.000
_cell.length_b   1.000
_cell.length_c   1.000
_cell.angle_alpha   90.00
_cell.angle_beta   90.00
_cell.angle_gamma   90.00
#
_symmetry.space_group_name_H-M   'P 1'
#
loop_
_entity.id
_entity.type
_entity.pdbx_description
1 polymer ?
#
loop_
_entity_poly.entity_id
_entity_poly.type
_entity_poly.pdbx_seq_one_letter_code
_entity_poly.pdbx_strand_id
1 'polypeptide(L)'
;MIGLPNGARVWLACGVTDLRNGFDGLAGLVQTKLAEDPFSGQLFLFRGRRGDRVKVLWWDGDGLCLFAKRLERGRFVWPQSTSGTVHLTAAQLSMLLEGIDWRRPRRTHKPEFAV
;
A
#
# COMPACT_ATOMS: atom_id res chain seq x y z
N MET A 1 -2.86 3.87 -13.51
CA MET A 1 -2.76 4.30 -12.13
C MET A 1 -1.29 4.52 -11.78
N ILE A 2 -0.74 4.00 -10.73
CA ILE A 2 0.68 4.19 -10.40
C ILE A 2 1.54 3.26 -11.24
N GLY A 3 2.45 3.82 -12.03
CA GLY A 3 3.46 3.02 -12.71
C GLY A 3 4.58 2.70 -11.74
N LEU A 4 4.80 1.41 -11.45
CA LEU A 4 5.87 0.99 -10.55
C LEU A 4 7.16 0.75 -11.31
N PRO A 5 8.29 1.32 -10.86
CA PRO A 5 9.59 0.95 -11.40
C PRO A 5 9.86 -0.55 -11.13
N ASN A 6 10.62 -1.17 -12.02
CA ASN A 6 11.05 -2.55 -11.83
C ASN A 6 11.81 -2.68 -10.51
N GLY A 7 11.44 -3.68 -9.70
CA GLY A 7 12.09 -3.96 -8.43
C GLY A 7 11.68 -3.04 -7.28
N ALA A 8 10.72 -2.13 -7.49
CA ALA A 8 10.23 -1.31 -6.40
C ALA A 8 9.50 -2.17 -5.38
N ARG A 9 9.86 -1.99 -4.10
CA ARG A 9 9.18 -2.67 -3.00
C ARG A 9 7.98 -1.85 -2.55
N VAL A 10 6.94 -2.55 -2.15
CA VAL A 10 5.70 -1.96 -1.65
C VAL A 10 5.50 -2.40 -0.21
N TRP A 11 5.41 -1.44 0.68
CA TRP A 11 5.23 -1.68 2.11
C TRP A 11 3.89 -1.14 2.57
N LEU A 12 3.14 -1.95 3.27
CA LEU A 12 1.89 -1.55 3.90
C LEU A 12 2.12 -1.40 5.40
N ALA A 13 1.98 -0.18 5.90
CA ALA A 13 2.05 0.08 7.32
C ALA A 13 0.80 -0.48 7.98
N CYS A 14 0.98 -1.44 8.89
CA CYS A 14 -0.12 -2.02 9.64
C CYS A 14 -0.61 -1.02 10.70
N GLY A 15 -1.88 -1.14 11.05
CA GLY A 15 -2.50 -0.23 12.00
C GLY A 15 -2.99 1.05 11.33
N VAL A 16 -3.60 1.90 12.14
CA VAL A 16 -4.25 3.12 11.66
C VAL A 16 -3.25 4.27 11.64
N THR A 17 -3.24 5.01 10.53
CA THR A 17 -2.48 6.25 10.39
C THR A 17 -3.47 7.42 10.28
N ASP A 18 -3.12 8.55 10.88
CA ASP A 18 -3.87 9.79 10.67
C ASP A 18 -3.58 10.31 9.26
N LEU A 19 -4.53 10.13 8.36
CA LEU A 19 -4.37 10.50 6.96
C LEU A 19 -4.54 12.00 6.70
N ARG A 20 -4.69 12.82 7.73
CA ARG A 20 -4.53 14.27 7.60
C ARG A 20 -3.08 14.64 7.37
N ASN A 21 -2.14 13.76 7.70
CA ASN A 21 -0.74 13.91 7.35
C ASN A 21 -0.56 13.96 5.84
N GLY A 22 0.23 14.95 5.38
CA GLY A 22 0.65 15.06 3.99
C GLY A 22 2.05 14.52 3.77
N PHE A 23 2.77 15.08 2.81
CA PHE A 23 4.09 14.62 2.41
C PHE A 23 5.06 14.48 3.57
N ASP A 24 5.27 15.56 4.32
CA ASP A 24 6.29 15.58 5.37
C ASP A 24 5.89 14.72 6.56
N GLY A 25 4.63 14.77 6.96
CA GLY A 25 4.14 13.94 8.06
C GLY A 25 4.27 12.46 7.77
N LEU A 26 3.88 12.03 6.57
CA LEU A 26 3.99 10.63 6.17
C LEU A 26 5.45 10.20 5.98
N ALA A 27 6.29 11.06 5.39
CA ALA A 27 7.72 10.78 5.27
C ALA A 27 8.36 10.61 6.66
N GLY A 28 7.96 11.45 7.62
CA GLY A 28 8.41 11.31 9.01
C GLY A 28 8.00 9.98 9.62
N LEU A 29 6.80 9.49 9.35
CA LEU A 29 6.34 8.20 9.82
C LEU A 29 7.11 7.04 9.19
N VAL A 30 7.46 7.14 7.92
CA VAL A 30 8.32 6.14 7.27
C VAL A 30 9.64 6.02 8.01
N GLN A 31 10.27 7.15 8.35
CA GLN A 31 11.52 7.17 9.06
C GLN A 31 11.42 6.66 10.50
N THR A 32 10.43 7.10 11.24
CA THR A 32 10.34 6.84 12.69
C THR A 32 9.62 5.54 13.01
N LYS A 33 8.53 5.23 12.34
CA LYS A 33 7.74 4.02 12.63
C LYS A 33 8.18 2.82 11.82
N LEU A 34 8.54 3.02 10.56
CA LEU A 34 8.88 1.92 9.67
C LEU A 34 10.39 1.70 9.57
N ALA A 35 11.18 2.64 10.08
CA ALA A 35 12.66 2.61 10.02
C ALA A 35 13.15 2.43 8.59
N GLU A 36 12.49 3.10 7.64
CA GLU A 36 12.81 3.06 6.23
C GLU A 36 13.12 4.45 5.71
N ASP A 37 13.69 4.51 4.50
CA ASP A 37 14.00 5.76 3.84
C ASP A 37 12.86 6.15 2.88
N PRO A 38 12.14 7.25 3.15
CA PRO A 38 11.05 7.67 2.26
C PRO A 38 11.53 8.10 0.87
N PHE A 39 12.82 8.35 0.71
CA PHE A 39 13.42 8.76 -0.58
C PHE A 39 14.06 7.59 -1.33
N SER A 40 13.79 6.36 -0.91
CA SER A 40 14.39 5.15 -1.49
C SER A 40 13.79 4.71 -2.83
N GLY A 41 12.66 5.26 -3.21
CA GLY A 41 11.89 4.79 -4.35
C GLY A 41 10.91 3.68 -4.03
N GLN A 42 10.92 3.18 -2.80
CA GLN A 42 9.93 2.22 -2.33
C GLN A 42 8.59 2.91 -2.09
N LEU A 43 7.51 2.16 -2.21
CA LEU A 43 6.17 2.67 -1.96
C LEU A 43 5.73 2.33 -0.55
N PHE A 44 5.09 3.29 0.11
CA PHE A 44 4.60 3.15 1.47
C PHE A 44 3.11 3.46 1.50
N LEU A 45 2.31 2.47 1.95
CA LEU A 45 0.86 2.57 2.05
C LEU A 45 0.44 2.78 3.49
N PHE A 46 -0.53 3.66 3.68
CA PHE A 46 -1.09 3.99 4.99
C PHE A 46 -2.60 3.89 4.93
N ARG A 47 -3.19 3.30 5.97
CA ARG A 47 -4.65 3.16 6.08
C ARG A 47 -5.23 4.18 7.03
N GLY A 48 -6.42 4.68 6.70
CA GLY A 48 -7.20 5.50 7.61
C GLY A 48 -8.01 4.66 8.59
N ARG A 49 -8.54 5.32 9.63
CA ARG A 49 -9.28 4.68 10.72
C ARG A 49 -10.50 3.87 10.22
N ARG A 50 -11.25 4.41 9.28
CA ARG A 50 -12.48 3.78 8.77
C ARG A 50 -12.20 2.62 7.82
N GLY A 51 -10.98 2.49 7.33
CA GLY A 51 -10.61 1.44 6.39
C GLY A 51 -11.02 1.69 4.95
N ASP A 52 -11.65 2.81 4.65
CA ASP A 52 -12.10 3.19 3.31
C ASP A 52 -11.16 4.14 2.58
N ARG A 53 -10.07 4.55 3.23
CA ARG A 53 -9.09 5.49 2.70
C ARG A 53 -7.70 4.91 2.76
N VAL A 54 -6.93 5.18 1.71
CA VAL A 54 -5.52 4.81 1.62
C VAL A 54 -4.74 5.99 1.07
N LYS A 55 -3.52 6.16 1.57
CA LYS A 55 -2.53 7.03 0.97
C LYS A 55 -1.29 6.22 0.63
N VAL A 56 -0.68 6.56 -0.50
CA VAL A 56 0.55 5.92 -0.98
C VAL A 56 1.59 7.01 -1.19
N LEU A 57 2.73 6.87 -0.53
CA LEU A 57 3.84 7.81 -0.61
C LEU A 57 5.04 7.14 -1.28
N TRP A 58 5.67 7.82 -2.23
CA TRP A 58 6.91 7.33 -2.85
C TRP A 58 7.73 8.46 -3.43
N TRP A 59 9.02 8.22 -3.58
CA TRP A 59 9.95 9.11 -4.26
C TRP A 59 10.13 8.62 -5.69
N ASP A 60 9.93 9.50 -6.68
CA ASP A 60 9.99 9.12 -8.09
C ASP A 60 11.30 9.48 -8.79
N GLY A 61 12.27 9.98 -8.03
CA GLY A 61 13.56 10.39 -8.54
C GLY A 61 13.82 11.88 -8.42
N ASP A 62 12.79 12.70 -8.41
CA ASP A 62 12.93 14.15 -8.26
C ASP A 62 11.89 14.77 -7.32
N GLY A 63 10.93 14.01 -6.86
CA GLY A 63 9.90 14.52 -5.95
C GLY A 63 9.22 13.43 -5.15
N LEU A 64 8.65 13.83 -4.03
CA LEU A 64 7.74 12.96 -3.28
C LEU A 64 6.37 13.01 -3.95
N CYS A 65 5.84 11.83 -4.23
CA CYS A 65 4.51 11.65 -4.79
C CYS A 65 3.57 11.12 -3.74
N LEU A 66 2.34 11.57 -3.79
CA LEU A 66 1.30 11.14 -2.85
C LEU A 66 0.03 10.85 -3.63
N PHE A 67 -0.42 9.61 -3.54
CA PHE A 67 -1.70 9.17 -4.09
C PHE A 67 -2.66 8.94 -2.94
N ALA A 68 -3.91 9.36 -3.11
CA ALA A 68 -4.94 9.15 -2.12
C ALA A 68 -6.20 8.62 -2.80
N LYS A 69 -6.82 7.62 -2.17
CA LYS A 69 -8.08 7.07 -2.67
C LYS A 69 -9.02 6.80 -1.51
N ARG A 70 -10.28 7.16 -1.71
CA ARG A 70 -11.38 6.83 -0.82
C ARG A 70 -12.38 5.98 -1.58
N LEU A 71 -12.71 4.79 -1.05
CA LEU A 71 -13.80 4.01 -1.60
C LEU A 71 -15.12 4.64 -1.20
N GLU A 72 -16.00 4.85 -2.17
CA GLU A 72 -17.33 5.40 -1.89
C GLU A 72 -18.25 4.36 -1.26
N ARG A 73 -17.94 3.07 -1.44
CA ARG A 73 -18.65 1.95 -0.82
C ARG A 73 -17.65 0.92 -0.34
N GLY A 74 -17.89 0.37 0.84
CA GLY A 74 -17.06 -0.68 1.40
C GLY A 74 -15.73 -0.18 1.95
N ARG A 75 -14.84 -1.12 2.14
CA ARG A 75 -13.52 -0.89 2.72
C ARG A 75 -12.47 -1.63 1.92
N PHE A 76 -11.26 -1.10 1.93
CA PHE A 76 -10.10 -1.87 1.49
C PHE A 76 -9.90 -3.07 2.41
N VAL A 77 -9.23 -4.09 1.89
CA VAL A 77 -8.88 -5.27 2.69
C VAL A 77 -7.52 -5.00 3.35
N TRP A 78 -7.51 -4.94 4.67
CA TRP A 78 -6.31 -4.66 5.45
C TRP A 78 -5.80 -5.93 6.13
N PRO A 79 -4.48 -6.02 6.40
CA PRO A 79 -3.97 -7.14 7.17
C PRO A 79 -4.53 -7.10 8.60
N GLN A 80 -4.63 -8.27 9.24
CA GLN A 80 -5.13 -8.36 10.61
C GLN A 80 -4.13 -7.82 11.63
N SER A 81 -2.84 -7.84 11.31
CA SER A 81 -1.83 -7.27 12.20
C SER A 81 -2.06 -5.77 12.36
N THR A 82 -1.88 -5.27 13.57
CA THR A 82 -2.02 -3.85 13.91
C THR A 82 -0.67 -3.14 14.09
N SER A 83 0.42 -3.86 13.93
CA SER A 83 1.77 -3.31 14.08
C SER A 83 2.70 -3.83 12.98
N GLY A 84 3.79 -3.10 12.75
CA GLY A 84 4.78 -3.48 11.76
C GLY A 84 4.36 -3.16 10.33
N THR A 85 4.92 -3.90 9.39
CA THR A 85 4.69 -3.72 7.97
C THR A 85 4.43 -5.05 7.29
N VAL A 86 3.72 -4.98 6.17
CA VAL A 86 3.51 -6.12 5.28
C VAL A 86 4.05 -5.74 3.90
N HIS A 87 4.86 -6.61 3.33
CA HIS A 87 5.36 -6.42 1.96
C HIS A 87 4.31 -6.93 0.96
N LEU A 88 4.03 -6.11 -0.04
CA LEU A 88 3.09 -6.45 -1.11
C LEU A 88 3.83 -6.58 -2.43
N THR A 89 3.36 -7.50 -3.28
CA THR A 89 3.76 -7.52 -4.67
C THR A 89 3.04 -6.40 -5.44
N ALA A 90 3.50 -6.08 -6.64
CA ALA A 90 2.83 -5.11 -7.49
C ALA A 90 1.38 -5.53 -7.80
N ALA A 91 1.15 -6.82 -8.01
CA ALA A 91 -0.19 -7.35 -8.25
C ALA A 91 -1.09 -7.20 -7.02
N GLN A 92 -0.54 -7.47 -5.83
CA GLN A 92 -1.29 -7.30 -4.58
C GLN A 92 -1.63 -5.83 -4.33
N LEU A 93 -0.72 -4.91 -4.63
CA LEU A 93 -1.01 -3.47 -4.53
C LEU A 93 -2.19 -3.10 -5.43
N SER A 94 -2.17 -3.54 -6.68
CA SER A 94 -3.26 -3.25 -7.62
C SER A 94 -4.59 -3.78 -7.10
N MET A 95 -4.62 -5.01 -6.60
CA MET A 95 -5.83 -5.59 -6.02
C MET A 95 -6.31 -4.81 -4.80
N LEU A 96 -5.40 -4.45 -3.89
CA LEU A 96 -5.75 -3.67 -2.72
C LEU A 96 -6.41 -2.36 -3.12
N LEU A 97 -5.81 -1.63 -4.05
CA LEU A 97 -6.32 -0.31 -4.48
C LEU A 97 -7.67 -0.40 -5.21
N GLU A 98 -8.01 -1.55 -5.75
CA GLU A 98 -9.33 -1.80 -6.37
C GLU A 98 -10.36 -2.31 -5.37
N GLY A 99 -9.99 -2.50 -4.11
CA GLY A 99 -10.89 -3.05 -3.10
C GLY A 99 -11.07 -4.55 -3.21
N ILE A 100 -10.15 -5.25 -3.87
CA ILE A 100 -10.17 -6.70 -4.04
C ILE A 100 -9.34 -7.33 -2.91
N ASP A 101 -9.78 -8.50 -2.44
CA ASP A 101 -9.03 -9.23 -1.42
C ASP A 101 -7.72 -9.78 -2.01
N TRP A 102 -6.64 -9.08 -1.72
CA TRP A 102 -5.29 -9.40 -2.19
C TRP A 102 -4.62 -10.53 -1.39
N ARG A 103 -5.20 -10.88 -0.24
CA ARG A 103 -4.60 -11.89 0.66
C ARG A 103 -4.80 -13.30 0.13
N ARG A 104 -5.91 -13.54 -0.57
CA ARG A 104 -6.31 -14.86 -1.10
C ARG A 104 -6.87 -14.73 -2.50
N PRO A 105 -6.03 -14.36 -3.47
CA PRO A 105 -6.50 -14.25 -4.84
C PRO A 105 -6.95 -15.63 -5.34
N ARG A 106 -8.11 -15.68 -5.99
CA ARG A 106 -8.67 -16.91 -6.54
C ARG A 106 -8.41 -16.96 -8.03
N ARG A 107 -7.89 -18.09 -8.50
CA ARG A 107 -7.83 -18.36 -9.92
C ARG A 107 -9.20 -18.77 -10.42
N THR A 108 -9.54 -18.32 -11.61
CA THR A 108 -10.83 -18.68 -12.22
C THR A 108 -10.86 -20.12 -12.71
N HIS A 109 -9.68 -20.72 -12.94
CA HIS A 109 -9.55 -22.11 -13.33
C HIS A 109 -8.18 -22.64 -12.90
N LYS A 110 -8.07 -23.96 -12.82
CA LYS A 110 -6.80 -24.61 -12.55
C LYS A 110 -6.00 -24.76 -13.85
N PRO A 111 -4.67 -24.61 -13.79
CA PRO A 111 -3.85 -24.87 -14.95
C PRO A 111 -4.00 -26.32 -15.43
N GLU A 112 -4.14 -26.53 -16.73
CA GLU A 112 -4.36 -27.85 -17.32
C GLU A 112 -3.18 -28.82 -17.06
N PHE A 113 -1.98 -28.30 -17.14
CA PHE A 113 -0.80 -29.13 -16.91
C PHE A 113 -0.67 -29.57 -15.45
N ALA A 114 -1.45 -29.03 -14.58
CA ALA A 114 -1.49 -29.49 -13.20
C ALA A 114 -2.24 -30.81 -13.06
N VAL A 115 -2.76 -31.26 -14.14
CA VAL A 115 -3.41 -32.56 -14.25
C VAL A 115 -2.37 -33.65 -14.12
#